data_4b011b97a3c6d0f19be8ffc091476054
#
_entry.id   4b011b97a3c6d0f19be8ffc091476054
#
_cell.length_a   1.000
_cell.length_b   1.000
_cell.length_c   1.000
_cell.angle_alpha   90.00
_cell.angle_beta   90.00
_cell.angle_gamma   90.00
#
_symmetry.space_group_name_H-M   'P 1'
#
loop_
_entity.id
_entity.type
_entity.pdbx_description
1 polymer ?
#
loop_
_entity_poly.entity_id
_entity_poly.type
_entity_poly.pdbx_seq_one_letter_code
_entity_poly.pdbx_strand_id
1 'polypeptide(L)'
;MSKVVRGALLGEGQYGSVFQGSMDGQNVAVKRIKPHEFRPGMNFTALREVRYLRTLKHEHVVRLLDTYISDRTLFLVMEFCPSDLEKLIRDKAIFLSPADVKAYCLMMLKAVAFCHSHAVLHRDIKPANLLLSEQGLIKLADFGLARSLASPGNALTHLVATRWYRAPELLFGATSYGFAPDVWSCGCVLGELLLRSPLFPGETDPNQLQKIFALQGTPSVADWPGLNTLPGFMLFEHCDPLTLEQWQQLFTGHSSSTTDLLLAMLVLNPSQRISALDALNHNYFVTHPSATKSSELRMPGSAKGTRE
;
A
#
# COMPACT_ATOMS: atom_id res chain seq x y z
N MET A 1 -21.97 -4.30 -26.35
CA MET A 1 -21.07 -4.75 -25.29
C MET A 1 -19.70 -4.97 -25.90
N SER A 2 -18.70 -4.28 -25.42
CA SER A 2 -17.31 -4.46 -25.88
C SER A 2 -16.89 -5.92 -25.63
N LYS A 3 -16.29 -6.55 -26.64
CA LYS A 3 -15.89 -7.96 -26.57
C LYS A 3 -14.58 -8.04 -25.79
N VAL A 4 -14.63 -8.52 -24.56
CA VAL A 4 -13.42 -8.79 -23.75
C VAL A 4 -12.91 -10.20 -24.07
N VAL A 5 -11.65 -10.28 -24.53
CA VAL A 5 -10.95 -11.55 -24.77
C VAL A 5 -9.94 -11.74 -23.64
N ARG A 6 -10.02 -12.86 -22.91
CA ARG A 6 -9.07 -13.20 -21.86
C ARG A 6 -7.86 -13.94 -22.46
N GLY A 7 -6.68 -13.58 -21.96
CA GLY A 7 -5.39 -14.17 -22.33
C GLY A 7 -4.71 -14.90 -21.15
N ALA A 8 -3.42 -14.70 -20.99
CA ALA A 8 -2.58 -15.38 -20.00
C ALA A 8 -2.93 -14.95 -18.56
N LEU A 9 -2.74 -15.87 -17.60
CA LEU A 9 -2.82 -15.60 -16.18
C LEU A 9 -1.65 -14.69 -15.77
N LEU A 10 -1.95 -13.53 -15.17
CA LEU A 10 -0.96 -12.60 -14.63
C LEU A 10 -0.63 -12.87 -13.16
N GLY A 11 -1.61 -13.34 -12.40
CA GLY A 11 -1.45 -13.64 -10.99
C GLY A 11 -2.71 -14.24 -10.38
N GLU A 12 -2.53 -14.95 -9.28
CA GLU A 12 -3.61 -15.51 -8.47
C GLU A 12 -3.43 -15.10 -7.02
N GLY A 13 -4.51 -14.65 -6.39
CA GLY A 13 -4.54 -14.20 -5.01
C GLY A 13 -5.74 -14.73 -4.24
N GLN A 14 -5.85 -14.32 -2.99
CA GLN A 14 -6.94 -14.72 -2.08
C GLN A 14 -8.32 -14.37 -2.64
N TYR A 15 -8.46 -13.25 -3.32
CA TYR A 15 -9.75 -12.71 -3.78
C TYR A 15 -10.08 -13.06 -5.24
N GLY A 16 -9.16 -13.67 -5.98
CA GLY A 16 -9.39 -14.01 -7.37
C GLY A 16 -8.12 -14.22 -8.18
N SER A 17 -8.33 -14.42 -9.47
CA SER A 17 -7.26 -14.58 -10.47
C SER A 17 -7.31 -13.40 -11.44
N VAL A 18 -6.17 -12.83 -11.79
CA VAL A 18 -6.05 -11.72 -12.73
C VAL A 18 -5.46 -12.24 -14.03
N PHE A 19 -6.10 -11.95 -15.14
CA PHE A 19 -5.68 -12.34 -16.49
C PHE A 19 -5.33 -11.08 -17.29
N GLN A 20 -4.37 -11.18 -18.16
CA GLN A 20 -4.24 -10.25 -19.27
C GLN A 20 -5.43 -10.44 -20.21
N GLY A 21 -5.91 -9.38 -20.81
CA GLY A 21 -6.98 -9.42 -21.80
C GLY A 21 -6.87 -8.32 -22.82
N SER A 22 -7.79 -8.34 -23.77
CA SER A 22 -7.97 -7.26 -24.73
C SER A 22 -9.43 -6.84 -24.76
N MET A 23 -9.68 -5.54 -24.81
CA MET A 23 -10.98 -4.91 -24.98
C MET A 23 -10.86 -3.84 -26.04
N ASP A 24 -11.58 -4.02 -27.16
CA ASP A 24 -11.55 -3.11 -28.31
C ASP A 24 -10.12 -2.81 -28.83
N GLY A 25 -9.25 -3.85 -28.82
CA GLY A 25 -7.86 -3.77 -29.26
C GLY A 25 -6.86 -3.19 -28.23
N GLN A 26 -7.32 -2.78 -27.07
CA GLN A 26 -6.47 -2.29 -25.97
C GLN A 26 -6.20 -3.38 -24.94
N ASN A 27 -4.98 -3.41 -24.41
CA ASN A 27 -4.64 -4.29 -23.29
C ASN A 27 -5.41 -3.89 -22.02
N VAL A 28 -5.99 -4.90 -21.36
CA VAL A 28 -6.71 -4.74 -20.10
C VAL A 28 -6.31 -5.82 -19.11
N ALA A 29 -6.53 -5.56 -17.82
CA ALA A 29 -6.46 -6.58 -16.76
C ALA A 29 -7.88 -7.04 -16.43
N VAL A 30 -8.09 -8.36 -16.41
CA VAL A 30 -9.40 -8.97 -16.13
C VAL A 30 -9.31 -9.75 -14.83
N LYS A 31 -9.85 -9.19 -13.74
CA LYS A 31 -9.89 -9.85 -12.42
C LYS A 31 -11.15 -10.70 -12.32
N ARG A 32 -10.96 -12.01 -12.22
CA ARG A 32 -12.01 -12.98 -11.93
C ARG A 32 -12.18 -13.08 -10.42
N ILE A 33 -13.36 -12.76 -9.90
CA ILE A 33 -13.64 -12.84 -8.47
C ILE A 33 -14.02 -14.29 -8.10
N LYS A 34 -13.32 -14.87 -7.11
CA LYS A 34 -13.66 -16.21 -6.60
C LYS A 34 -15.05 -16.18 -5.92
N PRO A 35 -15.94 -17.12 -6.21
CA PRO A 35 -17.17 -17.31 -5.43
C PRO A 35 -16.81 -17.61 -3.97
N HIS A 36 -17.57 -17.08 -3.01
CA HIS A 36 -17.38 -17.45 -1.60
C HIS A 36 -17.93 -18.87 -1.38
N GLU A 37 -17.06 -19.82 -1.00
CA GLU A 37 -17.43 -21.23 -0.78
C GLU A 37 -18.36 -21.45 0.42
N PHE A 38 -18.45 -20.50 1.36
CA PHE A 38 -19.09 -20.72 2.66
C PHE A 38 -20.40 -19.96 2.90
N ARG A 39 -20.88 -19.14 1.97
CA ARG A 39 -22.20 -18.50 2.06
C ARG A 39 -22.81 -18.39 0.67
N PRO A 40 -23.99 -19.01 0.44
CA PRO A 40 -24.79 -18.72 -0.74
C PRO A 40 -25.24 -17.27 -0.65
N GLY A 41 -24.69 -16.40 -1.47
CA GLY A 41 -24.98 -14.96 -1.47
C GLY A 41 -23.91 -14.13 -2.17
N MET A 42 -24.19 -12.85 -2.25
CA MET A 42 -23.39 -11.86 -2.94
C MET A 42 -22.02 -11.69 -2.26
N ASN A 43 -20.93 -11.73 -3.04
CA ASN A 43 -19.58 -11.44 -2.53
C ASN A 43 -19.47 -9.94 -2.19
N PHE A 44 -19.69 -9.59 -0.91
CA PHE A 44 -19.65 -8.20 -0.44
C PHE A 44 -18.30 -7.52 -0.65
N THR A 45 -17.21 -8.28 -0.65
CA THR A 45 -15.85 -7.76 -0.94
C THR A 45 -15.75 -7.29 -2.38
N ALA A 46 -16.27 -8.09 -3.33
CA ALA A 46 -16.30 -7.73 -4.74
C ALA A 46 -17.19 -6.51 -5.02
N LEU A 47 -18.38 -6.48 -4.42
CA LEU A 47 -19.28 -5.32 -4.57
C LEU A 47 -18.66 -4.04 -4.02
N ARG A 48 -17.95 -4.13 -2.91
CA ARG A 48 -17.22 -3.03 -2.30
C ARG A 48 -16.11 -2.54 -3.25
N GLU A 49 -15.32 -3.44 -3.81
CA GLU A 49 -14.27 -3.13 -4.77
C GLU A 49 -14.84 -2.41 -6.00
N VAL A 50 -15.91 -2.94 -6.60
CA VAL A 50 -16.61 -2.31 -7.73
C VAL A 50 -17.12 -0.92 -7.36
N ARG A 51 -17.75 -0.77 -6.19
CA ARG A 51 -18.27 0.52 -5.72
C ARG A 51 -17.16 1.56 -5.63
N TYR A 52 -16.04 1.23 -4.98
CA TYR A 52 -14.93 2.18 -4.83
C TYR A 52 -14.26 2.51 -6.16
N LEU A 53 -13.96 1.51 -6.99
CA LEU A 53 -13.33 1.74 -8.28
C LEU A 53 -14.20 2.54 -9.27
N ARG A 54 -15.54 2.50 -9.11
CA ARG A 54 -16.45 3.34 -9.90
C ARG A 54 -16.46 4.80 -9.45
N THR A 55 -16.25 5.06 -8.17
CA THR A 55 -16.32 6.41 -7.58
C THR A 55 -14.96 7.10 -7.48
N LEU A 56 -13.90 6.35 -7.20
CA LEU A 56 -12.55 6.88 -7.04
C LEU A 56 -11.87 7.00 -8.40
N LYS A 57 -11.98 8.16 -9.04
CA LYS A 57 -11.34 8.46 -10.33
C LYS A 57 -10.16 9.38 -10.11
N HIS A 58 -8.96 8.86 -10.15
CA HIS A 58 -7.73 9.60 -9.91
C HIS A 58 -6.57 9.02 -10.73
N GLU A 59 -5.60 9.85 -11.12
CA GLU A 59 -4.44 9.45 -11.90
C GLU A 59 -3.66 8.29 -11.25
N HIS A 60 -3.58 8.26 -9.93
CA HIS A 60 -2.85 7.24 -9.16
C HIS A 60 -3.75 6.17 -8.52
N VAL A 61 -4.98 6.01 -9.00
CA VAL A 61 -5.88 4.90 -8.63
C VAL A 61 -6.19 4.09 -9.90
N VAL A 62 -6.13 2.75 -9.80
CA VAL A 62 -6.42 1.88 -10.95
C VAL A 62 -7.84 2.12 -11.46
N ARG A 63 -7.97 2.30 -12.77
CA ARG A 63 -9.27 2.60 -13.40
C ARG A 63 -10.04 1.32 -13.70
N LEU A 64 -11.27 1.24 -13.22
CA LEU A 64 -12.23 0.25 -13.66
C LEU A 64 -12.83 0.70 -14.99
N LEU A 65 -12.71 -0.14 -16.02
CA LEU A 65 -13.20 0.12 -17.37
C LEU A 65 -14.60 -0.44 -17.58
N ASP A 66 -14.81 -1.71 -17.14
CA ASP A 66 -16.09 -2.39 -17.27
C ASP A 66 -16.24 -3.49 -16.20
N THR A 67 -17.45 -4.02 -16.08
CA THR A 67 -17.76 -5.20 -15.26
C THR A 67 -18.75 -6.08 -15.98
N TYR A 68 -18.54 -7.41 -15.96
CA TYR A 68 -19.49 -8.34 -16.53
C TYR A 68 -19.60 -9.61 -15.68
N ILE A 69 -20.71 -10.33 -15.87
CA ILE A 69 -20.97 -11.62 -15.24
C ILE A 69 -20.96 -12.69 -16.33
N SER A 70 -20.19 -13.76 -16.11
CA SER A 70 -20.21 -14.97 -16.93
C SER A 70 -20.17 -16.17 -16.00
N ASP A 71 -21.02 -17.19 -16.26
CA ASP A 71 -21.12 -18.42 -15.47
C ASP A 71 -21.21 -18.16 -13.95
N ARG A 72 -22.08 -17.22 -13.57
CA ARG A 72 -22.28 -16.76 -12.17
C ARG A 72 -21.03 -16.18 -11.51
N THR A 73 -20.01 -15.84 -12.28
CA THR A 73 -18.75 -15.26 -11.80
C THR A 73 -18.68 -13.80 -12.23
N LEU A 74 -18.34 -12.92 -11.30
CA LEU A 74 -18.11 -11.50 -11.57
C LEU A 74 -16.68 -11.30 -12.07
N PHE A 75 -16.57 -10.53 -13.14
CA PHE A 75 -15.30 -10.09 -13.72
C PHE A 75 -15.21 -8.57 -13.69
N LEU A 76 -14.07 -8.06 -13.27
CA LEU A 76 -13.71 -6.64 -13.31
C LEU A 76 -12.71 -6.45 -14.45
N VAL A 77 -12.99 -5.53 -15.36
CA VAL A 77 -12.08 -5.12 -16.44
C VAL A 77 -11.43 -3.81 -16.03
N MET A 78 -10.13 -3.80 -15.89
CA MET A 78 -9.36 -2.66 -15.40
C MET A 78 -8.27 -2.26 -16.41
N GLU A 79 -7.75 -1.04 -16.28
CA GLU A 79 -6.56 -0.64 -17.03
C GLU A 79 -5.43 -1.63 -16.76
N PHE A 80 -4.63 -1.89 -17.82
CA PHE A 80 -3.51 -2.80 -17.71
C PHE A 80 -2.28 -2.08 -17.17
N CYS A 81 -1.65 -2.69 -16.16
CA CYS A 81 -0.38 -2.25 -15.61
C CYS A 81 0.61 -3.41 -15.75
N PRO A 82 1.72 -3.25 -16.47
CA PRO A 82 2.66 -4.34 -16.78
C PRO A 82 3.45 -4.84 -15.59
N SER A 83 3.55 -4.05 -14.52
CA SER A 83 4.35 -4.39 -13.35
C SER A 83 3.74 -3.82 -12.05
N ASP A 84 4.44 -4.01 -10.94
CA ASP A 84 4.13 -3.51 -9.63
C ASP A 84 5.40 -3.10 -8.88
N LEU A 85 5.22 -2.42 -7.75
CA LEU A 85 6.35 -1.92 -6.96
C LEU A 85 7.13 -3.05 -6.27
N GLU A 86 6.48 -4.20 -5.99
CA GLU A 86 7.16 -5.35 -5.40
C GLU A 86 8.19 -5.93 -6.37
N LYS A 87 7.83 -6.10 -7.66
CA LYS A 87 8.74 -6.54 -8.70
C LYS A 87 9.89 -5.54 -8.90
N LEU A 88 9.58 -4.24 -8.86
CA LEU A 88 10.60 -3.19 -8.95
C LEU A 88 11.60 -3.28 -7.80
N ILE A 89 11.12 -3.43 -6.55
CA ILE A 89 11.97 -3.53 -5.36
C ILE A 89 12.84 -4.79 -5.41
N ARG A 90 12.31 -5.90 -5.90
CA ARG A 90 13.05 -7.18 -6.01
C ARG A 90 14.07 -7.21 -7.14
N ASP A 91 13.85 -6.43 -8.19
CA ASP A 91 14.77 -6.37 -9.34
C ASP A 91 16.05 -5.61 -8.98
N LYS A 92 17.10 -6.35 -8.60
CA LYS A 92 18.40 -5.78 -8.21
C LYS A 92 19.18 -5.17 -9.39
N ALA A 93 18.77 -5.44 -10.62
CA ALA A 93 19.38 -4.81 -11.80
C ALA A 93 18.93 -3.33 -11.95
N ILE A 94 17.83 -2.96 -11.32
CA ILE A 94 17.34 -1.59 -11.32
C ILE A 94 17.90 -0.84 -10.11
N PHE A 95 18.78 0.12 -10.36
CA PHE A 95 19.19 1.08 -9.33
C PHE A 95 18.09 2.12 -9.15
N LEU A 96 17.64 2.33 -7.90
CA LEU A 96 16.71 3.39 -7.52
C LEU A 96 17.48 4.56 -6.93
N SER A 97 17.50 5.66 -7.66
CA SER A 97 18.08 6.91 -7.14
C SER A 97 17.19 7.52 -6.05
N PRO A 98 17.70 8.40 -5.19
CA PRO A 98 16.88 9.16 -4.24
C PRO A 98 15.74 9.94 -4.90
N ALA A 99 15.92 10.42 -6.13
CA ALA A 99 14.89 11.07 -6.93
C ALA A 99 13.77 10.12 -7.36
N ASP A 100 14.11 8.86 -7.69
CA ASP A 100 13.14 7.83 -8.07
C ASP A 100 12.30 7.41 -6.86
N VAL A 101 12.95 7.18 -5.71
CA VAL A 101 12.25 6.88 -4.45
C VAL A 101 11.28 8.00 -4.08
N LYS A 102 11.72 9.26 -4.21
CA LYS A 102 10.87 10.44 -3.99
C LYS A 102 9.66 10.46 -4.93
N ALA A 103 9.85 10.14 -6.21
CA ALA A 103 8.77 10.08 -7.20
C ALA A 103 7.72 9.01 -6.84
N TYR A 104 8.17 7.79 -6.50
CA TYR A 104 7.25 6.72 -6.10
C TYR A 104 6.52 7.05 -4.80
N CYS A 105 7.21 7.60 -3.79
CA CYS A 105 6.60 8.04 -2.55
C CYS A 105 5.54 9.13 -2.78
N LEU A 106 5.83 10.12 -3.62
CA LEU A 106 4.91 11.21 -3.95
C LEU A 106 3.63 10.69 -4.62
N MET A 107 3.76 9.81 -5.62
CA MET A 107 2.62 9.21 -6.32
C MET A 107 1.76 8.33 -5.40
N MET A 108 2.39 7.52 -4.54
CA MET A 108 1.71 6.71 -3.54
C MET A 108 0.90 7.58 -2.57
N LEU A 109 1.51 8.62 -2.00
CA LEU A 109 0.83 9.52 -1.07
C LEU A 109 -0.31 10.30 -1.74
N LYS A 110 -0.16 10.71 -3.00
CA LYS A 110 -1.26 11.32 -3.78
C LYS A 110 -2.47 10.39 -3.90
N ALA A 111 -2.25 9.10 -4.20
CA ALA A 111 -3.32 8.11 -4.27
C ALA A 111 -4.04 7.96 -2.93
N VAL A 112 -3.27 7.85 -1.83
CA VAL A 112 -3.80 7.64 -0.49
C VAL A 112 -4.53 8.87 0.03
N ALA A 113 -3.95 10.07 -0.13
CA ALA A 113 -4.60 11.33 0.25
C ALA A 113 -5.92 11.53 -0.50
N PHE A 114 -5.97 11.18 -1.79
CA PHE A 114 -7.20 11.20 -2.57
C PHE A 114 -8.26 10.24 -2.01
N CYS A 115 -7.89 8.99 -1.68
CA CYS A 115 -8.82 8.05 -1.05
C CYS A 115 -9.35 8.59 0.29
N HIS A 116 -8.46 9.12 1.13
CA HIS A 116 -8.81 9.68 2.43
C HIS A 116 -9.74 10.90 2.31
N SER A 117 -9.55 11.78 1.32
CA SER A 117 -10.45 12.92 1.07
C SER A 117 -11.86 12.49 0.66
N HIS A 118 -12.03 11.25 0.16
CA HIS A 118 -13.32 10.63 -0.15
C HIS A 118 -13.82 9.71 0.98
N ALA A 119 -13.27 9.85 2.19
CA ALA A 119 -13.57 9.05 3.38
C ALA A 119 -13.38 7.53 3.16
N VAL A 120 -12.45 7.13 2.28
CA VAL A 120 -12.12 5.72 1.99
C VAL A 120 -10.76 5.38 2.57
N LEU A 121 -10.73 4.36 3.42
CA LEU A 121 -9.55 3.72 3.99
C LEU A 121 -9.24 2.45 3.18
N HIS A 122 -8.00 2.29 2.71
CA HIS A 122 -7.60 1.18 1.82
C HIS A 122 -7.36 -0.13 2.58
N ARG A 123 -6.56 -0.09 3.64
CA ARG A 123 -6.24 -1.19 4.58
C ARG A 123 -5.33 -2.32 4.06
N ASP A 124 -4.91 -2.26 2.80
CA ASP A 124 -3.97 -3.26 2.23
C ASP A 124 -2.93 -2.58 1.33
N ILE A 125 -2.36 -1.46 1.80
CA ILE A 125 -1.26 -0.79 1.10
C ILE A 125 0.01 -1.61 1.29
N LYS A 126 0.58 -2.06 0.18
CA LYS A 126 1.82 -2.84 0.08
C LYS A 126 2.38 -2.74 -1.33
N PRO A 127 3.66 -3.06 -1.57
CA PRO A 127 4.27 -2.94 -2.90
C PRO A 127 3.51 -3.68 -4.00
N ALA A 128 2.97 -4.87 -3.74
CA ALA A 128 2.20 -5.66 -4.72
C ALA A 128 0.89 -4.99 -5.16
N ASN A 129 0.31 -4.10 -4.34
CA ASN A 129 -0.92 -3.36 -4.64
C ASN A 129 -0.67 -1.96 -5.22
N LEU A 130 0.59 -1.59 -5.41
CA LEU A 130 1.04 -0.37 -6.07
C LEU A 130 1.54 -0.74 -7.47
N LEU A 131 0.58 -0.81 -8.41
CA LEU A 131 0.86 -1.21 -9.79
C LEU A 131 1.62 -0.09 -10.52
N LEU A 132 2.39 -0.47 -11.53
CA LEU A 132 3.15 0.46 -12.38
C LEU A 132 2.57 0.44 -13.79
N SER A 133 2.08 1.58 -14.25
CA SER A 133 1.60 1.76 -15.62
C SER A 133 2.75 1.85 -16.61
N GLU A 134 2.48 1.69 -17.90
CA GLU A 134 3.48 1.87 -18.99
C GLU A 134 4.12 3.27 -18.99
N GLN A 135 3.44 4.27 -18.43
CA GLN A 135 3.91 5.66 -18.31
C GLN A 135 4.74 5.89 -17.02
N GLY A 136 5.04 4.84 -16.24
CA GLY A 136 5.77 4.95 -14.98
C GLY A 136 4.95 5.51 -13.82
N LEU A 137 3.62 5.58 -13.94
CA LEU A 137 2.75 6.05 -12.87
C LEU A 137 2.40 4.91 -11.90
N ILE A 138 2.44 5.20 -10.61
CA ILE A 138 1.82 4.32 -9.61
C ILE A 138 0.29 4.35 -9.76
N LYS A 139 -0.32 3.18 -9.66
CA LYS A 139 -1.76 2.94 -9.63
C LYS A 139 -2.09 2.10 -8.40
N LEU A 140 -2.71 2.71 -7.39
CA LEU A 140 -3.21 1.99 -6.21
C LEU A 140 -4.36 1.07 -6.63
N ALA A 141 -4.26 -0.21 -6.28
CA ALA A 141 -5.16 -1.28 -6.70
C ALA A 141 -5.62 -2.13 -5.51
N ASP A 142 -6.58 -3.01 -5.75
CA ASP A 142 -7.13 -3.98 -4.78
C ASP A 142 -7.88 -3.33 -3.60
N PHE A 143 -9.03 -2.74 -3.91
CA PHE A 143 -9.96 -2.15 -2.93
C PHE A 143 -10.88 -3.17 -2.23
N GLY A 144 -10.58 -4.47 -2.35
CA GLY A 144 -11.38 -5.53 -1.74
C GLY A 144 -11.50 -5.41 -0.21
N LEU A 145 -10.47 -4.89 0.44
CA LEU A 145 -10.44 -4.63 1.87
C LEU A 145 -10.81 -3.18 2.26
N ALA A 146 -11.01 -2.30 1.30
CA ALA A 146 -11.31 -0.90 1.55
C ALA A 146 -12.61 -0.70 2.35
N ARG A 147 -12.67 0.36 3.14
CA ARG A 147 -13.83 0.71 3.97
C ARG A 147 -14.08 2.21 3.96
N SER A 148 -15.36 2.59 3.99
CA SER A 148 -15.75 3.96 4.28
C SER A 148 -15.81 4.19 5.78
N LEU A 149 -15.23 5.28 6.27
CA LEU A 149 -15.36 5.70 7.68
C LEU A 149 -16.78 6.13 8.04
N ALA A 150 -17.59 6.49 7.04
CA ALA A 150 -19.00 6.86 7.24
C ALA A 150 -19.94 5.66 7.50
N SER A 151 -19.42 4.42 7.44
CA SER A 151 -20.25 3.21 7.66
C SER A 151 -20.09 2.72 9.09
N PRO A 152 -21.11 2.90 9.99
CA PRO A 152 -21.05 2.39 11.34
C PRO A 152 -21.11 0.87 11.39
N GLY A 153 -20.30 0.28 12.24
CA GLY A 153 -20.44 -1.04 12.81
C GLY A 153 -20.22 -2.23 11.86
N ASN A 154 -19.01 -2.76 11.92
CA ASN A 154 -18.79 -4.22 11.93
C ASN A 154 -17.36 -4.44 12.42
N ALA A 155 -17.21 -5.28 13.45
CA ALA A 155 -15.91 -5.70 13.96
C ALA A 155 -15.05 -6.21 12.80
N LEU A 156 -13.80 -5.76 12.77
CA LEU A 156 -12.87 -6.09 11.72
C LEU A 156 -12.50 -7.56 11.81
N THR A 157 -12.80 -8.32 10.77
CA THR A 157 -12.26 -9.65 10.60
C THR A 157 -10.73 -9.57 10.54
N HIS A 158 -10.06 -10.39 11.37
CA HIS A 158 -8.62 -10.62 11.28
C HIS A 158 -8.30 -11.08 9.85
N LEU A 159 -7.64 -10.22 9.09
CA LEU A 159 -7.32 -10.49 7.70
C LEU A 159 -6.03 -11.29 7.62
N VAL A 160 -6.04 -12.34 6.81
CA VAL A 160 -4.86 -13.11 6.40
C VAL A 160 -4.09 -12.29 5.33
N ALA A 161 -3.76 -11.03 5.64
CA ALA A 161 -2.95 -10.17 4.77
C ALA A 161 -1.51 -10.13 5.29
N THR A 162 -0.57 -9.81 4.43
CA THR A 162 0.85 -9.63 4.79
C THR A 162 0.98 -8.67 5.96
N ARG A 163 1.54 -9.10 7.09
CA ARG A 163 1.64 -8.34 8.34
C ARG A 163 2.66 -7.20 8.28
N TRP A 164 3.62 -7.32 7.39
CA TRP A 164 4.80 -6.44 7.33
C TRP A 164 4.49 -4.94 7.20
N TYR A 165 3.30 -4.62 6.68
CA TYR A 165 2.83 -3.24 6.47
C TYR A 165 1.70 -2.85 7.44
N ARG A 166 1.33 -3.76 8.38
CA ARG A 166 0.21 -3.52 9.29
C ARG A 166 0.62 -2.62 10.44
N ALA A 167 -0.19 -1.59 10.68
CA ALA A 167 0.03 -0.63 11.76
C ALA A 167 -0.09 -1.28 13.16
N PRO A 168 0.67 -0.79 14.17
CA PRO A 168 0.69 -1.37 15.52
C PRO A 168 -0.69 -1.46 16.15
N GLU A 169 -1.54 -0.42 15.99
CA GLU A 169 -2.90 -0.41 16.51
C GLU A 169 -3.75 -1.57 15.96
N LEU A 170 -3.53 -1.96 14.69
CA LEU A 170 -4.24 -3.09 14.09
C LEU A 170 -3.69 -4.43 14.56
N LEU A 171 -2.38 -4.51 14.84
CA LEU A 171 -1.75 -5.70 15.42
C LEU A 171 -2.23 -5.92 16.87
N PHE A 172 -2.51 -4.84 17.61
CA PHE A 172 -3.16 -4.88 18.91
C PHE A 172 -4.69 -5.03 18.84
N GLY A 173 -5.26 -5.27 17.66
CA GLY A 173 -6.67 -5.59 17.50
C GLY A 173 -7.62 -4.39 17.64
N ALA A 174 -7.16 -3.17 17.39
CA ALA A 174 -8.03 -2.00 17.38
C ALA A 174 -9.21 -2.21 16.42
N THR A 175 -10.42 -1.93 16.90
CA THR A 175 -11.67 -2.07 16.14
C THR A 175 -12.21 -0.73 15.64
N SER A 176 -11.74 0.37 16.21
CA SER A 176 -12.08 1.75 15.83
C SER A 176 -10.80 2.51 15.50
N TYR A 177 -10.68 3.00 14.28
CA TYR A 177 -9.52 3.76 13.82
C TYR A 177 -9.86 4.62 12.59
N GLY A 178 -9.08 5.68 12.39
CA GLY A 178 -9.16 6.58 11.24
C GLY A 178 -8.27 6.13 10.08
N PHE A 179 -7.68 7.12 9.40
CA PHE A 179 -6.82 6.91 8.23
C PHE A 179 -5.35 6.57 8.55
N ALA A 180 -4.94 6.71 9.80
CA ALA A 180 -3.56 6.52 10.24
C ALA A 180 -2.94 5.16 9.84
N PRO A 181 -3.67 4.01 9.81
CA PRO A 181 -3.10 2.74 9.38
C PRO A 181 -2.58 2.73 7.94
N ASP A 182 -3.26 3.42 7.01
CA ASP A 182 -2.78 3.51 5.63
C ASP A 182 -1.48 4.32 5.53
N VAL A 183 -1.33 5.37 6.35
CA VAL A 183 -0.11 6.18 6.39
C VAL A 183 1.07 5.39 6.96
N TRP A 184 0.84 4.57 7.99
CA TRP A 184 1.83 3.62 8.49
C TRP A 184 2.31 2.69 7.38
N SER A 185 1.37 2.10 6.63
CA SER A 185 1.68 1.21 5.51
C SER A 185 2.51 1.93 4.43
N CYS A 186 2.21 3.21 4.14
CA CYS A 186 3.03 4.03 3.25
C CYS A 186 4.46 4.22 3.80
N GLY A 187 4.61 4.42 5.11
CA GLY A 187 5.92 4.48 5.76
C GLY A 187 6.71 3.18 5.59
N CYS A 188 6.06 2.02 5.79
CA CYS A 188 6.69 0.73 5.55
C CYS A 188 7.14 0.56 4.09
N VAL A 189 6.31 0.96 3.12
CA VAL A 189 6.67 0.91 1.69
C VAL A 189 7.82 1.86 1.37
N LEU A 190 7.84 3.07 1.94
CA LEU A 190 8.98 3.99 1.77
C LEU A 190 10.27 3.36 2.34
N GLY A 191 10.23 2.82 3.56
CA GLY A 191 11.38 2.13 4.16
C GLY A 191 11.88 0.97 3.27
N GLU A 192 10.96 0.21 2.67
CA GLU A 192 11.30 -0.90 1.78
C GLU A 192 11.89 -0.43 0.44
N LEU A 193 11.45 0.70 -0.12
CA LEU A 193 12.07 1.34 -1.29
C LEU A 193 13.51 1.77 -1.01
N LEU A 194 13.75 2.32 0.21
CA LEU A 194 15.08 2.76 0.65
C LEU A 194 16.03 1.57 0.86
N LEU A 195 15.57 0.49 1.51
CA LEU A 195 16.40 -0.67 1.88
C LEU A 195 16.43 -1.75 0.79
N ARG A 196 15.50 -1.75 -0.16
CA ARG A 196 15.28 -2.84 -1.10
C ARG A 196 14.95 -4.17 -0.41
N SER A 197 14.42 -4.11 0.80
CA SER A 197 13.96 -5.22 1.63
C SER A 197 12.92 -4.72 2.63
N PRO A 198 11.98 -5.58 3.08
CA PRO A 198 10.94 -5.18 4.03
C PRO A 198 11.53 -4.60 5.33
N LEU A 199 10.93 -3.50 5.80
CA LEU A 199 11.40 -2.82 7.03
C LEU A 199 11.09 -3.64 8.29
N PHE A 200 9.90 -4.25 8.37
CA PHE A 200 9.43 -5.03 9.52
C PHE A 200 8.91 -6.41 9.08
N PRO A 201 9.78 -7.40 8.76
CA PRO A 201 9.34 -8.71 8.28
C PRO A 201 8.99 -9.66 9.43
N GLY A 202 7.82 -9.48 10.06
CA GLY A 202 7.32 -10.34 11.15
C GLY A 202 6.55 -11.57 10.65
N GLU A 203 6.66 -12.68 11.35
CA GLU A 203 6.00 -13.95 11.03
C GLU A 203 4.65 -14.11 11.75
N THR A 204 4.52 -13.56 12.95
CA THR A 204 3.31 -13.53 13.78
C THR A 204 3.01 -12.11 14.19
N ASP A 205 1.79 -11.81 14.66
CA ASP A 205 1.44 -10.45 15.11
C ASP A 205 2.33 -10.00 16.29
N PRO A 206 2.64 -10.84 17.33
CA PRO A 206 3.60 -10.46 18.35
C PRO A 206 5.02 -10.26 17.81
N ASN A 207 5.50 -11.12 16.92
CA ASN A 207 6.82 -10.97 16.32
C ASN A 207 6.91 -9.72 15.43
N GLN A 208 5.82 -9.35 14.74
CA GLN A 208 5.74 -8.11 13.98
C GLN A 208 5.90 -6.90 14.92
N LEU A 209 5.19 -6.87 16.06
CA LEU A 209 5.33 -5.82 17.08
C LEU A 209 6.76 -5.77 17.65
N GLN A 210 7.37 -6.91 17.93
CA GLN A 210 8.78 -6.97 18.41
C GLN A 210 9.73 -6.31 17.40
N LYS A 211 9.57 -6.60 16.09
CA LYS A 211 10.40 -5.98 15.04
C LYS A 211 10.16 -4.48 14.91
N ILE A 212 8.93 -4.02 15.11
CA ILE A 212 8.62 -2.59 15.14
C ILE A 212 9.28 -1.94 16.36
N PHE A 213 9.14 -2.52 17.54
CA PHE A 213 9.67 -1.96 18.79
C PHE A 213 11.20 -2.00 18.87
N ALA A 214 11.84 -2.95 18.19
CA ALA A 214 13.31 -2.98 18.08
C ALA A 214 13.88 -1.74 17.36
N LEU A 215 13.11 -1.08 16.51
CA LEU A 215 13.53 0.14 15.81
C LEU A 215 12.91 1.41 16.40
N GLN A 216 11.62 1.35 16.79
CA GLN A 216 10.86 2.52 17.23
C GLN A 216 10.83 2.70 18.75
N GLY A 217 11.37 1.73 19.51
CA GLY A 217 11.21 1.64 20.95
C GLY A 217 9.86 1.05 21.36
N THR A 218 9.82 0.50 22.59
CA THR A 218 8.59 -0.03 23.17
C THR A 218 7.75 1.14 23.70
N PRO A 219 6.51 1.36 23.20
CA PRO A 219 5.70 2.49 23.62
C PRO A 219 5.22 2.32 25.08
N SER A 220 5.21 3.43 25.82
CA SER A 220 4.54 3.53 27.10
C SER A 220 3.12 4.05 26.97
N VAL A 221 2.32 3.89 28.05
CA VAL A 221 0.97 4.48 28.11
C VAL A 221 1.02 6.03 28.08
N ALA A 222 2.15 6.62 28.52
CA ALA A 222 2.36 8.06 28.42
C ALA A 222 2.54 8.53 26.96
N ASP A 223 3.26 7.75 26.15
CA ASP A 223 3.50 8.04 24.73
C ASP A 223 2.27 7.73 23.87
N TRP A 224 1.52 6.70 24.27
CA TRP A 224 0.32 6.27 23.57
C TRP A 224 -0.84 6.04 24.56
N PRO A 225 -1.58 7.13 24.92
CA PRO A 225 -2.76 7.01 25.77
C PRO A 225 -3.79 6.03 25.21
N GLY A 226 -4.26 5.11 26.04
CA GLY A 226 -5.21 4.06 25.66
C GLY A 226 -4.59 2.80 25.04
N LEU A 227 -3.26 2.71 24.90
CA LEU A 227 -2.56 1.52 24.42
C LEU A 227 -2.98 0.26 25.19
N ASN A 228 -3.02 0.34 26.52
CA ASN A 228 -3.36 -0.78 27.42
C ASN A 228 -4.85 -1.17 27.39
N THR A 229 -5.70 -0.42 26.69
CA THR A 229 -7.13 -0.75 26.50
C THR A 229 -7.39 -1.48 25.19
N LEU A 230 -6.37 -1.64 24.33
CA LEU A 230 -6.51 -2.36 23.07
C LEU A 230 -6.73 -3.86 23.30
N PRO A 231 -7.63 -4.52 22.54
CA PRO A 231 -8.04 -5.90 22.80
C PRO A 231 -6.88 -6.92 22.84
N GLY A 232 -5.87 -6.73 22.01
CA GLY A 232 -4.69 -7.59 21.91
C GLY A 232 -3.47 -7.03 22.65
N PHE A 233 -3.68 -6.09 23.60
CA PHE A 233 -2.56 -5.55 24.36
C PHE A 233 -1.83 -6.65 25.13
N MET A 234 -0.51 -6.63 25.04
CA MET A 234 0.40 -7.49 25.78
C MET A 234 1.66 -6.70 26.13
N LEU A 235 2.34 -7.12 27.17
CA LEU A 235 3.61 -6.53 27.55
C LEU A 235 4.74 -7.08 26.67
N PHE A 236 5.61 -6.19 26.28
CA PHE A 236 6.84 -6.51 25.56
C PHE A 236 8.05 -6.14 26.41
N GLU A 237 9.15 -6.81 26.15
CA GLU A 237 10.44 -6.40 26.69
C GLU A 237 10.74 -4.96 26.25
N HIS A 238 11.31 -4.17 27.14
CA HIS A 238 11.66 -2.79 26.84
C HIS A 238 12.79 -2.72 25.82
N CYS A 239 12.56 -1.95 24.77
CA CYS A 239 13.55 -1.59 23.76
C CYS A 239 13.62 -0.08 23.70
N ASP A 240 14.82 0.49 23.72
CA ASP A 240 15.03 1.90 23.42
C ASP A 240 14.86 2.15 21.91
N PRO A 241 14.28 3.28 21.51
CA PRO A 241 14.18 3.64 20.09
C PRO A 241 15.56 3.92 19.49
N LEU A 242 15.73 3.61 18.22
CA LEU A 242 16.90 4.06 17.48
C LEU A 242 17.01 5.58 17.52
N THR A 243 18.23 6.09 17.69
CA THR A 243 18.51 7.53 17.56
C THR A 243 18.33 7.98 16.11
N LEU A 244 18.13 9.29 15.90
CA LEU A 244 18.02 9.84 14.55
C LEU A 244 19.27 9.52 13.71
N GLU A 245 20.46 9.54 14.30
CA GLU A 245 21.71 9.17 13.64
C GLU A 245 21.72 7.72 13.16
N GLN A 246 21.23 6.79 14.00
CA GLN A 246 21.13 5.37 13.65
C GLN A 246 20.12 5.16 12.51
N TRP A 247 18.98 5.86 12.52
CA TRP A 247 18.04 5.85 11.42
C TRP A 247 18.66 6.37 10.12
N GLN A 248 19.42 7.47 10.18
CA GLN A 248 20.11 8.03 9.00
C GLN A 248 21.19 7.08 8.48
N GLN A 249 21.88 6.35 9.36
CA GLN A 249 22.85 5.33 8.96
C GLN A 249 22.22 4.15 8.22
N LEU A 250 20.97 3.75 8.60
CA LEU A 250 20.23 2.72 7.85
C LEU A 250 19.92 3.14 6.40
N PHE A 251 19.77 4.45 6.15
CA PHE A 251 19.39 5.00 4.85
C PHE A 251 20.52 5.84 4.23
N THR A 252 21.74 5.33 4.30
CA THR A 252 22.92 5.99 3.73
C THR A 252 22.68 6.37 2.25
N GLY A 253 23.04 7.60 1.89
CA GLY A 253 22.82 8.14 0.53
C GLY A 253 21.49 8.85 0.31
N HIS A 254 20.63 8.89 1.33
CA HIS A 254 19.40 9.67 1.33
C HIS A 254 19.51 10.90 2.23
N SER A 255 18.68 11.93 1.98
CA SER A 255 18.69 13.17 2.77
C SER A 255 18.06 12.95 4.15
N SER A 256 18.41 13.78 5.14
CA SER A 256 17.77 13.78 6.46
C SER A 256 16.25 13.95 6.37
N SER A 257 15.78 14.79 5.44
CA SER A 257 14.35 14.99 5.22
C SER A 257 13.61 13.71 4.77
N THR A 258 14.31 12.71 4.20
CA THR A 258 13.74 11.39 3.90
C THR A 258 13.44 10.65 5.19
N THR A 259 14.40 10.63 6.12
CA THR A 259 14.25 10.01 7.43
C THR A 259 13.17 10.73 8.25
N ASP A 260 13.13 12.05 8.20
CA ASP A 260 12.13 12.86 8.92
C ASP A 260 10.70 12.50 8.48
N LEU A 261 10.46 12.44 7.16
CA LEU A 261 9.15 12.01 6.64
C LEU A 261 8.82 10.57 7.03
N LEU A 262 9.79 9.66 6.90
CA LEU A 262 9.60 8.26 7.26
C LEU A 262 9.18 8.11 8.72
N LEU A 263 9.88 8.76 9.64
CA LEU A 263 9.58 8.72 11.06
C LEU A 263 8.23 9.36 11.39
N ALA A 264 7.85 10.45 10.72
CA ALA A 264 6.53 11.06 10.87
C ALA A 264 5.38 10.12 10.46
N MET A 265 5.59 9.27 9.43
CA MET A 265 4.64 8.25 9.01
C MET A 265 4.63 7.01 9.91
N LEU A 266 5.74 6.71 10.60
CA LEU A 266 5.91 5.55 11.48
C LEU A 266 5.75 5.88 12.97
N VAL A 267 5.10 6.97 13.33
CA VAL A 267 4.76 7.26 14.73
C VAL A 267 3.83 6.18 15.26
N LEU A 268 4.19 5.56 16.41
CA LEU A 268 3.44 4.45 17.00
C LEU A 268 2.03 4.84 17.40
N ASN A 269 1.86 5.99 18.07
CA ASN A 269 0.56 6.53 18.43
C ASN A 269 -0.18 7.04 17.19
N PRO A 270 -1.29 6.40 16.76
CA PRO A 270 -1.99 6.78 15.52
C PRO A 270 -2.56 8.20 15.53
N SER A 271 -2.82 8.78 16.71
CA SER A 271 -3.34 10.14 16.83
C SER A 271 -2.28 11.22 16.59
N GLN A 272 -1.00 10.88 16.69
CA GLN A 272 0.13 11.77 16.45
C GLN A 272 0.79 11.52 15.08
N ARG A 273 0.39 10.44 14.37
CA ARG A 273 0.92 10.11 13.06
C ARG A 273 0.48 11.15 12.03
N ILE A 274 1.41 11.59 11.18
CA ILE A 274 1.13 12.56 10.10
C ILE A 274 -0.02 12.06 9.21
N SER A 275 -0.86 12.97 8.69
CA SER A 275 -1.85 12.60 7.67
C SER A 275 -1.21 12.45 6.28
N ALA A 276 -1.86 11.73 5.36
CA ALA A 276 -1.36 11.62 3.99
C ALA A 276 -1.30 12.97 3.27
N LEU A 277 -2.21 13.89 3.59
CA LEU A 277 -2.24 15.24 3.03
C LEU A 277 -1.08 16.09 3.58
N ASP A 278 -0.82 16.04 4.88
CA ASP A 278 0.30 16.77 5.48
C ASP A 278 1.64 16.18 5.04
N ALA A 279 1.72 14.85 4.87
CA ALA A 279 2.89 14.19 4.32
C ALA A 279 3.24 14.69 2.90
N LEU A 280 2.25 14.98 2.05
CA LEU A 280 2.47 15.59 0.73
C LEU A 280 3.07 16.99 0.80
N ASN A 281 2.85 17.72 1.89
CA ASN A 281 3.39 19.06 2.12
C ASN A 281 4.72 19.04 2.89
N HIS A 282 5.26 17.84 3.18
CA HIS A 282 6.51 17.70 3.93
C HIS A 282 7.71 18.22 3.13
N ASN A 283 8.69 18.79 3.86
CA ASN A 283 9.91 19.36 3.28
C ASN A 283 10.69 18.40 2.37
N TYR A 284 10.56 17.10 2.57
CA TYR A 284 11.14 16.06 1.71
C TYR A 284 10.84 16.28 0.21
N PHE A 285 9.64 16.72 -0.14
CA PHE A 285 9.23 16.87 -1.55
C PHE A 285 9.69 18.18 -2.21
N VAL A 286 10.14 19.16 -1.43
CA VAL A 286 10.65 20.44 -1.95
C VAL A 286 12.18 20.54 -1.91
N THR A 287 12.87 19.62 -1.20
CA THR A 287 14.34 19.55 -1.15
C THR A 287 14.93 18.80 -2.34
N HIS A 288 16.19 19.05 -2.66
CA HIS A 288 16.92 18.28 -3.67
C HIS A 288 17.22 16.84 -3.19
N PRO A 289 17.32 15.88 -4.15
CA PRO A 289 17.00 16.01 -5.56
C PRO A 289 15.48 16.13 -5.79
N SER A 290 15.07 16.79 -6.85
CA SER A 290 13.66 16.82 -7.28
C SER A 290 13.21 15.41 -7.69
N ALA A 291 11.92 15.11 -7.53
CA ALA A 291 11.36 13.82 -7.93
C ALA A 291 11.56 13.59 -9.44
N THR A 292 11.97 12.37 -9.80
CA THR A 292 12.09 11.92 -11.19
C THR A 292 10.72 12.01 -11.88
N LYS A 293 10.68 12.47 -13.12
CA LYS A 293 9.44 12.46 -13.92
C LYS A 293 9.03 11.02 -14.20
N SER A 294 7.72 10.75 -14.19
CA SER A 294 7.21 9.39 -14.38
C SER A 294 7.69 8.72 -15.67
N SER A 295 7.81 9.50 -16.76
CA SER A 295 8.31 9.03 -18.05
C SER A 295 9.79 8.62 -18.07
N GLU A 296 10.55 9.01 -17.06
CA GLU A 296 11.99 8.71 -16.91
C GLU A 296 12.25 7.58 -15.91
N LEU A 297 11.23 7.16 -15.15
CA LEU A 297 11.34 6.07 -14.20
C LEU A 297 11.58 4.73 -14.90
N ARG A 298 12.47 3.91 -14.34
CA ARG A 298 12.77 2.59 -14.87
C ARG A 298 11.68 1.59 -14.50
N MET A 299 11.35 0.73 -15.45
CA MET A 299 10.35 -0.32 -15.27
C MET A 299 11.00 -1.69 -15.25
N PRO A 300 10.55 -2.64 -14.40
CA PRO A 300 11.00 -4.03 -14.45
C PRO A 300 10.77 -4.61 -15.84
N GLY A 301 11.81 -5.30 -16.38
CA GLY A 301 11.75 -5.93 -17.70
C GLY A 301 11.83 -4.99 -18.90
N SER A 302 11.97 -3.67 -18.71
CA SER A 302 12.24 -2.76 -19.81
C SER A 302 13.74 -2.80 -20.16
N ALA A 303 14.08 -3.34 -21.31
CA ALA A 303 15.41 -3.21 -21.90
C ALA A 303 15.65 -1.77 -22.37
N LYS A 304 15.72 -0.79 -21.46
CA LYS A 304 16.18 0.56 -21.75
C LYS A 304 17.58 0.70 -21.23
N GLY A 305 18.48 0.93 -22.20
CA GLY A 305 19.90 0.93 -22.14
C GLY A 305 20.54 1.57 -20.93
N THR A 306 21.65 1.00 -20.54
CA THR A 306 22.71 1.63 -19.77
C THR A 306 22.90 3.08 -20.22
N ARG A 307 22.56 4.03 -19.35
CA ARG A 307 23.14 5.37 -19.48
C ARG A 307 24.59 5.23 -19.02
N GLU A 308 25.53 5.40 -19.97
CA GLU A 308 26.95 5.61 -19.74
C GLU A 308 27.16 6.83 -18.83
#